data_7b5e9fad9bae51a61b3af21c82e1503a
#
_entry.id   7b5e9fad9bae51a61b3af21c82e1503a
#
_cell.length_a   1.000
_cell.length_b   1.000
_cell.length_c   1.000
_cell.angle_alpha   90.00
_cell.angle_beta   90.00
_cell.angle_gamma   90.00
#
_symmetry.space_group_name_H-M   'P 1'
#
loop_
_entity.id
_entity.type
_entity.pdbx_description
1 polymer ?
#
loop_
_entity_poly.entity_id
_entity_poly.type
_entity_poly.pdbx_seq_one_letter_code
_entity_poly.pdbx_strand_id
1 'polypeptide(L)'
;MRRFSSVIIKHYLMQYKIKSNGRVGGRILLPSSKSISNRALAIGALAGCIDNIENLSECDDTEVMLQWLKNCPATVDIGAAGTSMRFSTALLSVGQGEHVITGSERMKNRPIKILVDALRSLGAEIIYEEKEGYPPLRVIGRGTLACSEVSLPGNVSSQYISALLMIGPYLRNGLRLTLTDKIISRPYIEMTMSLMRQFGAVVEWEGNASEGNVCNGNVCEANVIVVAPVKYAVKPFMVESDWSAASYWYEMVALSSDKDASLLLPGLFDQSLQGDAGGREVFSLLGVSTSYTSDGVLLRKKEVEVKELEYDFVKMPDLAQTFVVTCCMLGLPFHFTGLESLKIKETDRIVALKNEMAKLGYMLEDKNDCELLWDGLKEDVSGEEYDRVAIDTYEDHRMAMAFAPVALVNGSIRINNPHVVSKSYPRYWENLQQVGISVIK
;
A
#
# COMPACT_ATOMS: atom_id res chain seq x y z
N MET A 1 -37.71 -10.05 40.52
CA MET A 1 -36.29 -10.31 40.17
C MET A 1 -36.22 -11.12 38.89
N ARG A 2 -36.07 -10.49 37.73
CA ARG A 2 -35.84 -11.21 36.46
C ARG A 2 -34.36 -11.09 36.13
N ARG A 3 -33.64 -12.24 36.05
CA ARG A 3 -32.25 -12.35 35.65
C ARG A 3 -32.17 -12.06 34.16
N PHE A 4 -31.49 -11.00 33.77
CA PHE A 4 -31.04 -10.81 32.39
C PHE A 4 -29.83 -11.74 32.16
N SER A 5 -30.02 -12.77 31.38
CA SER A 5 -28.94 -13.58 30.83
C SER A 5 -28.29 -12.76 29.72
N SER A 6 -27.09 -12.27 29.96
CA SER A 6 -26.24 -11.70 28.91
C SER A 6 -25.79 -12.85 27.97
N VAL A 7 -26.41 -12.93 26.82
CA VAL A 7 -25.94 -13.78 25.74
C VAL A 7 -24.69 -13.13 25.17
N ILE A 8 -23.52 -13.63 25.58
CA ILE A 8 -22.24 -13.32 24.93
C ILE A 8 -22.27 -14.02 23.58
N ILE A 9 -22.60 -13.29 22.52
CA ILE A 9 -22.39 -13.76 21.15
C ILE A 9 -20.88 -13.83 20.97
N LYS A 10 -20.28 -15.03 21.14
CA LYS A 10 -18.94 -15.31 20.64
C LYS A 10 -18.99 -15.13 19.12
N HIS A 11 -18.54 -14.01 18.62
CA HIS A 11 -18.16 -13.92 17.23
C HIS A 11 -17.08 -14.98 17.02
N TYR A 12 -17.39 -16.05 16.32
CA TYR A 12 -16.38 -16.98 15.81
C TYR A 12 -15.56 -16.17 14.80
N LEU A 13 -14.40 -15.69 15.22
CA LEU A 13 -13.41 -15.10 14.32
C LEU A 13 -13.05 -16.19 13.31
N MET A 14 -13.31 -15.94 12.02
CA MET A 14 -12.86 -16.84 10.96
C MET A 14 -11.33 -16.95 11.06
N GLN A 15 -10.82 -18.17 11.08
CA GLN A 15 -9.41 -18.46 11.25
C GLN A 15 -8.97 -19.47 10.20
N TYR A 16 -7.84 -19.21 9.53
CA TYR A 16 -7.19 -20.20 8.68
C TYR A 16 -5.95 -20.76 9.37
N LYS A 17 -5.74 -22.08 9.24
CA LYS A 17 -4.48 -22.73 9.61
C LYS A 17 -3.68 -22.98 8.35
N ILE A 18 -2.50 -22.36 8.29
CA ILE A 18 -1.54 -22.51 7.19
C ILE A 18 -0.54 -23.57 7.59
N LYS A 19 -0.30 -24.57 6.72
CA LYS A 19 0.69 -25.63 6.93
C LYS A 19 1.62 -25.74 5.75
N SER A 20 2.91 -25.95 6.02
CA SER A 20 3.91 -26.13 4.98
C SER A 20 4.89 -27.24 5.35
N ASN A 21 5.48 -27.86 4.32
CA ASN A 21 6.62 -28.77 4.45
C ASN A 21 7.98 -28.04 4.28
N GLY A 22 7.96 -26.71 4.29
CA GLY A 22 9.15 -25.87 4.13
C GLY A 22 9.59 -25.63 2.69
N ARG A 23 8.90 -26.14 1.69
CA ARG A 23 9.26 -25.99 0.28
C ARG A 23 8.29 -25.09 -0.46
N VAL A 24 8.83 -24.34 -1.43
CA VAL A 24 8.04 -23.49 -2.32
C VAL A 24 8.66 -23.50 -3.73
N GLY A 25 7.80 -23.50 -4.75
CA GLY A 25 8.25 -23.43 -6.14
C GLY A 25 7.07 -23.42 -7.11
N GLY A 26 7.33 -23.07 -8.37
CA GLY A 26 6.31 -23.07 -9.41
C GLY A 26 6.12 -21.71 -10.08
N ARG A 27 4.88 -21.38 -10.46
CA ARG A 27 4.50 -20.15 -11.16
C ARG A 27 3.29 -19.53 -10.48
N ILE A 28 3.35 -18.23 -10.20
CA ILE A 28 2.26 -17.48 -9.58
C ILE A 28 1.91 -16.27 -10.43
N LEU A 29 0.64 -16.15 -10.76
CA LEU A 29 0.07 -14.94 -11.34
C LEU A 29 -0.28 -13.99 -10.19
N LEU A 30 0.49 -12.93 -10.07
CA LEU A 30 0.26 -11.87 -9.08
C LEU A 30 -0.99 -11.07 -9.45
N PRO A 31 -1.66 -10.43 -8.46
CA PRO A 31 -2.65 -9.42 -8.76
C PRO A 31 -1.99 -8.23 -9.47
N SER A 32 -2.78 -7.50 -10.21
CA SER A 32 -2.35 -6.22 -10.78
C SER A 32 -2.18 -5.17 -9.69
N SER A 33 -1.29 -4.20 -9.91
CA SER A 33 -0.99 -3.18 -8.92
C SER A 33 -2.22 -2.34 -8.56
N LYS A 34 -2.67 -2.45 -7.31
CA LYS A 34 -3.74 -1.62 -6.76
C LYS A 34 -3.42 -0.13 -6.86
N SER A 35 -2.18 0.24 -6.53
CA SER A 35 -1.73 1.63 -6.52
C SER A 35 -1.74 2.26 -7.90
N ILE A 36 -1.37 1.50 -8.94
CA ILE A 36 -1.43 1.94 -10.33
C ILE A 36 -2.88 1.93 -10.81
N SER A 37 -3.65 0.86 -10.57
CA SER A 37 -5.05 0.74 -10.98
C SER A 37 -5.89 1.93 -10.54
N ASN A 38 -5.83 2.30 -9.27
CA ASN A 38 -6.64 3.40 -8.74
C ASN A 38 -6.22 4.76 -9.32
N ARG A 39 -4.93 4.97 -9.61
CA ARG A 39 -4.47 6.19 -10.29
C ARG A 39 -4.88 6.22 -11.75
N ALA A 40 -4.70 5.10 -12.45
CA ALA A 40 -5.11 4.97 -13.84
C ALA A 40 -6.62 5.19 -14.00
N LEU A 41 -7.44 4.65 -13.09
CA LEU A 41 -8.89 4.89 -13.06
C LEU A 41 -9.22 6.38 -12.82
N ALA A 42 -8.54 7.05 -11.89
CA ALA A 42 -8.74 8.48 -11.64
C ALA A 42 -8.40 9.32 -12.88
N ILE A 43 -7.25 9.07 -13.49
CA ILE A 43 -6.81 9.75 -14.72
C ILE A 43 -7.73 9.39 -15.89
N GLY A 44 -8.07 8.10 -16.05
CA GLY A 44 -8.96 7.63 -17.11
C GLY A 44 -10.37 8.21 -17.01
N ALA A 45 -10.88 8.42 -15.79
CA ALA A 45 -12.16 9.11 -15.58
C ALA A 45 -12.12 10.57 -16.06
N LEU A 46 -11.05 11.28 -15.74
CA LEU A 46 -10.85 12.66 -16.20
C LEU A 46 -10.63 12.74 -17.72
N ALA A 47 -9.98 11.73 -18.31
CA ALA A 47 -9.74 11.63 -19.75
C ALA A 47 -10.98 11.11 -20.53
N GLY A 48 -11.98 10.54 -19.85
CA GLY A 48 -13.12 9.86 -20.49
C GLY A 48 -12.76 8.52 -21.14
N CYS A 49 -11.78 7.79 -20.60
CA CYS A 49 -11.25 6.53 -21.17
C CYS A 49 -11.06 5.39 -20.15
N ILE A 50 -11.95 5.25 -19.18
CA ILE A 50 -11.88 4.20 -18.14
C ILE A 50 -11.82 2.80 -18.80
N ASP A 51 -12.57 2.57 -19.85
CA ASP A 51 -12.67 1.27 -20.53
C ASP A 51 -11.40 0.90 -21.33
N ASN A 52 -10.48 1.85 -21.51
CA ASN A 52 -9.20 1.62 -22.19
C ASN A 52 -8.09 1.18 -21.21
N ILE A 53 -8.42 0.97 -19.94
CA ILE A 53 -7.47 0.53 -18.92
C ILE A 53 -7.63 -0.97 -18.75
N GLU A 54 -6.59 -1.70 -19.13
CA GLU A 54 -6.55 -3.15 -19.08
C GLU A 54 -5.83 -3.66 -17.82
N ASN A 55 -6.15 -4.88 -17.42
CA ASN A 55 -5.53 -5.57 -16.29
C ASN A 55 -5.67 -4.80 -14.96
N LEU A 56 -6.86 -4.25 -14.71
CA LEU A 56 -7.17 -3.62 -13.41
C LEU A 56 -7.07 -4.63 -12.27
N SER A 57 -6.69 -4.16 -11.09
CA SER A 57 -6.69 -4.97 -9.88
C SER A 57 -8.10 -5.41 -9.50
N GLU A 58 -8.27 -6.70 -9.18
CA GLU A 58 -9.54 -7.30 -8.73
C GLU A 58 -9.80 -7.08 -7.22
N CYS A 59 -9.04 -6.20 -6.57
CA CYS A 59 -9.18 -5.95 -5.15
C CYS A 59 -10.33 -5.00 -4.82
N ASP A 60 -10.84 -5.10 -3.58
CA ASP A 60 -11.97 -4.32 -3.09
C ASP A 60 -11.82 -2.81 -3.34
N ASP A 61 -10.63 -2.25 -3.07
CA ASP A 61 -10.34 -0.82 -3.23
C ASP A 61 -10.50 -0.34 -4.69
N THR A 62 -10.13 -1.17 -5.67
CA THR A 62 -10.21 -0.84 -7.10
C THR A 62 -11.63 -1.07 -7.62
N GLU A 63 -12.26 -2.17 -7.22
CA GLU A 63 -13.63 -2.50 -7.63
C GLU A 63 -14.62 -1.39 -7.20
N VAL A 64 -14.55 -0.97 -5.94
CA VAL A 64 -15.40 0.14 -5.43
C VAL A 64 -15.17 1.42 -6.23
N MET A 65 -13.91 1.74 -6.57
CA MET A 65 -13.60 2.93 -7.36
C MET A 65 -14.17 2.83 -8.78
N LEU A 66 -14.02 1.68 -9.43
CA LEU A 66 -14.54 1.44 -10.77
C LEU A 66 -16.07 1.53 -10.81
N GLN A 67 -16.75 0.95 -9.82
CA GLN A 67 -18.21 0.94 -9.72
C GLN A 67 -18.79 2.35 -9.61
N TRP A 68 -18.26 3.20 -8.73
CA TRP A 68 -18.79 4.55 -8.61
C TRP A 68 -18.47 5.42 -9.83
N LEU A 69 -17.28 5.26 -10.44
CA LEU A 69 -16.90 6.00 -11.65
C LEU A 69 -17.82 5.66 -12.85
N LYS A 70 -18.28 4.40 -12.96
CA LYS A 70 -19.21 3.98 -14.00
C LYS A 70 -20.66 4.42 -13.76
N ASN A 71 -21.10 4.39 -12.50
CA ASN A 71 -22.51 4.60 -12.15
C ASN A 71 -22.83 6.03 -11.71
N CYS A 72 -21.83 6.80 -11.28
CA CYS A 72 -21.93 8.19 -10.80
C CYS A 72 -23.13 8.43 -9.86
N PRO A 73 -23.26 7.67 -8.75
CA PRO A 73 -24.42 7.77 -7.87
C PRO A 73 -24.40 9.06 -7.04
N ALA A 74 -25.58 9.52 -6.58
CA ALA A 74 -25.67 10.68 -5.69
C ALA A 74 -24.93 10.45 -4.35
N THR A 75 -24.95 9.20 -3.86
CA THR A 75 -24.16 8.78 -2.68
C THR A 75 -23.11 7.76 -3.10
N VAL A 76 -21.85 8.12 -2.90
CA VAL A 76 -20.68 7.29 -3.22
C VAL A 76 -20.20 6.62 -1.93
N ASP A 77 -20.56 5.36 -1.74
CA ASP A 77 -20.04 4.55 -0.62
C ASP A 77 -18.77 3.82 -1.08
N ILE A 78 -17.64 4.19 -0.48
CA ILE A 78 -16.33 3.60 -0.82
C ILE A 78 -15.88 2.55 0.19
N GLY A 79 -16.75 2.10 1.10
CA GLY A 79 -16.43 1.08 2.10
C GLY A 79 -15.19 1.44 2.93
N ALA A 80 -14.19 0.55 2.95
CA ALA A 80 -12.93 0.74 3.66
C ALA A 80 -11.78 1.26 2.76
N ALA A 81 -12.07 1.63 1.50
CA ALA A 81 -11.08 1.97 0.47
C ALA A 81 -10.49 3.38 0.66
N GLY A 82 -9.38 3.47 1.38
CA GLY A 82 -8.75 4.76 1.72
C GLY A 82 -8.29 5.57 0.53
N THR A 83 -7.70 4.93 -0.49
CA THR A 83 -7.27 5.59 -1.73
C THR A 83 -8.47 6.14 -2.49
N SER A 84 -9.52 5.34 -2.61
CA SER A 84 -10.77 5.72 -3.30
C SER A 84 -11.42 6.92 -2.63
N MET A 85 -11.46 6.99 -1.27
CA MET A 85 -11.96 8.17 -0.55
C MET A 85 -11.24 9.46 -0.99
N ARG A 86 -9.90 9.45 -1.03
CA ARG A 86 -9.10 10.65 -1.33
C ARG A 86 -9.21 11.04 -2.79
N PHE A 87 -9.08 10.08 -3.69
CA PHE A 87 -9.15 10.33 -5.13
C PHE A 87 -10.54 10.77 -5.56
N SER A 88 -11.58 10.11 -5.05
CA SER A 88 -12.97 10.49 -5.35
C SER A 88 -13.30 11.89 -4.86
N THR A 89 -12.86 12.28 -3.66
CA THR A 89 -13.09 13.65 -3.16
C THR A 89 -12.50 14.70 -4.10
N ALA A 90 -11.28 14.47 -4.62
CA ALA A 90 -10.64 15.39 -5.56
C ALA A 90 -11.35 15.38 -6.94
N LEU A 91 -11.69 14.19 -7.47
CA LEU A 91 -12.40 14.05 -8.75
C LEU A 91 -13.77 14.75 -8.73
N LEU A 92 -14.55 14.53 -7.69
CA LEU A 92 -15.86 15.16 -7.52
C LEU A 92 -15.76 16.69 -7.43
N SER A 93 -14.67 17.22 -6.86
CA SER A 93 -14.45 18.67 -6.74
C SER A 93 -14.27 19.38 -8.08
N VAL A 94 -13.76 18.70 -9.11
CA VAL A 94 -13.62 19.22 -10.49
C VAL A 94 -14.68 18.66 -11.42
N GLY A 95 -15.53 17.77 -10.95
CA GLY A 95 -16.69 17.25 -11.67
C GLY A 95 -17.87 18.23 -11.71
N GLN A 96 -19.01 17.74 -12.12
CA GLN A 96 -20.30 18.47 -12.11
C GLN A 96 -21.27 17.78 -11.16
N GLY A 97 -22.07 18.55 -10.44
CA GLY A 97 -23.15 18.02 -9.60
C GLY A 97 -22.78 17.95 -8.11
N GLU A 98 -23.72 17.42 -7.33
CA GLU A 98 -23.63 17.27 -5.89
C GLU A 98 -23.62 15.79 -5.52
N HIS A 99 -22.63 15.40 -4.71
CA HIS A 99 -22.47 14.02 -4.28
C HIS A 99 -22.12 13.96 -2.80
N VAL A 100 -22.66 12.95 -2.10
CA VAL A 100 -22.23 12.60 -0.74
C VAL A 100 -21.26 11.44 -0.83
N ILE A 101 -20.03 11.60 -0.32
CA ILE A 101 -19.06 10.51 -0.25
C ILE A 101 -18.95 10.02 1.19
N THR A 102 -19.09 8.70 1.38
CA THR A 102 -19.09 8.03 2.68
C THR A 102 -18.33 6.71 2.62
N GLY A 103 -18.33 5.94 3.69
CA GLY A 103 -17.74 4.61 3.78
C GLY A 103 -18.07 3.92 5.09
N SER A 104 -17.36 2.83 5.38
CA SER A 104 -17.52 2.08 6.62
C SER A 104 -17.30 2.95 7.86
N GLU A 105 -17.81 2.53 9.03
CA GLU A 105 -17.60 3.23 10.31
C GLU A 105 -16.11 3.49 10.60
N ARG A 106 -15.24 2.58 10.21
CA ARG A 106 -13.80 2.78 10.29
C ARG A 106 -13.31 3.89 9.36
N MET A 107 -13.85 3.98 8.14
CA MET A 107 -13.50 5.04 7.19
C MET A 107 -13.94 6.40 7.71
N LYS A 108 -15.10 6.50 8.35
CA LYS A 108 -15.61 7.72 9.00
C LYS A 108 -14.70 8.22 10.13
N ASN A 109 -13.81 7.37 10.67
CA ASN A 109 -12.81 7.72 11.67
C ASN A 109 -11.39 7.96 11.09
N ARG A 110 -11.23 7.93 9.77
CA ARG A 110 -9.94 8.24 9.12
C ARG A 110 -9.89 9.71 8.71
N PRO A 111 -8.90 10.49 9.16
CA PRO A 111 -8.83 11.92 8.89
C PRO A 111 -8.66 12.20 7.39
N ILE A 112 -9.34 13.28 6.93
CA ILE A 112 -9.25 13.78 5.55
C ILE A 112 -9.11 15.30 5.50
N LYS A 113 -9.04 15.96 6.64
CA LYS A 113 -9.04 17.42 6.77
C LYS A 113 -8.00 18.10 5.88
N ILE A 114 -6.77 17.61 5.87
CA ILE A 114 -5.68 18.19 5.09
C ILE A 114 -6.03 18.28 3.60
N LEU A 115 -6.62 17.24 3.03
CA LEU A 115 -7.04 17.25 1.63
C LEU A 115 -8.22 18.20 1.41
N VAL A 116 -9.20 18.19 2.30
CA VAL A 116 -10.38 19.05 2.19
C VAL A 116 -9.99 20.52 2.29
N ASP A 117 -9.14 20.89 3.23
CA ASP A 117 -8.64 22.27 3.38
C ASP A 117 -7.86 22.73 2.12
N ALA A 118 -7.02 21.84 1.56
CA ALA A 118 -6.31 22.11 0.32
C ALA A 118 -7.27 22.29 -0.88
N LEU A 119 -8.28 21.42 -1.03
CA LEU A 119 -9.28 21.55 -2.08
C LEU A 119 -10.13 22.83 -1.91
N ARG A 120 -10.52 23.16 -0.68
CA ARG A 120 -11.24 24.41 -0.37
C ARG A 120 -10.39 25.65 -0.71
N SER A 121 -9.07 25.64 -0.44
CA SER A 121 -8.19 26.75 -0.80
C SER A 121 -8.05 26.92 -2.32
N LEU A 122 -8.22 25.84 -3.08
CA LEU A 122 -8.31 25.88 -4.55
C LEU A 122 -9.70 26.32 -5.07
N GLY A 123 -10.70 26.46 -4.17
CA GLY A 123 -12.04 26.94 -4.49
C GLY A 123 -13.08 25.83 -4.55
N ALA A 124 -12.80 24.63 -4.06
CA ALA A 124 -13.79 23.56 -3.97
C ALA A 124 -14.82 23.82 -2.88
N GLU A 125 -16.09 23.45 -3.14
CA GLU A 125 -17.18 23.51 -2.18
C GLU A 125 -17.40 22.11 -1.58
N ILE A 126 -16.92 21.92 -0.33
CA ILE A 126 -16.99 20.64 0.40
C ILE A 126 -17.53 20.91 1.79
N ILE A 127 -18.50 20.13 2.24
CA ILE A 127 -19.15 20.23 3.53
C ILE A 127 -18.96 18.92 4.29
N TYR A 128 -18.61 18.97 5.55
CA TYR A 128 -18.62 17.81 6.44
C TYR A 128 -20.04 17.55 6.89
N GLU A 129 -20.57 16.36 6.68
CA GLU A 129 -21.95 16.01 7.04
C GLU A 129 -22.12 15.69 8.53
N GLU A 130 -21.11 15.15 9.18
CA GLU A 130 -21.16 14.73 10.57
C GLU A 130 -20.06 15.42 11.39
N LYS A 131 -18.82 14.95 11.30
CA LYS A 131 -17.70 15.40 12.12
C LYS A 131 -16.68 16.18 11.29
N GLU A 132 -16.30 17.37 11.76
CA GLU A 132 -15.26 18.17 11.11
C GLU A 132 -13.94 17.39 10.96
N GLY A 133 -13.40 17.37 9.76
CA GLY A 133 -12.15 16.67 9.44
C GLY A 133 -12.30 15.22 9.02
N TYR A 134 -13.52 14.67 9.02
CA TYR A 134 -13.81 13.27 8.77
C TYR A 134 -14.98 13.09 7.79
N PRO A 135 -15.02 11.96 7.02
CA PRO A 135 -16.21 11.62 6.25
C PRO A 135 -17.43 11.37 7.18
N PRO A 136 -18.68 11.47 6.66
CA PRO A 136 -19.05 11.72 5.27
C PRO A 136 -18.85 13.17 4.82
N LEU A 137 -18.62 13.34 3.51
CA LEU A 137 -18.42 14.64 2.88
C LEU A 137 -19.50 14.87 1.80
N ARG A 138 -20.06 16.07 1.76
CA ARG A 138 -20.83 16.56 0.62
C ARG A 138 -19.91 17.39 -0.26
N VAL A 139 -19.76 17.01 -1.52
CA VAL A 139 -18.91 17.69 -2.50
C VAL A 139 -19.79 18.27 -3.61
N ILE A 140 -19.68 19.57 -3.84
CA ILE A 140 -20.44 20.27 -4.88
C ILE A 140 -19.47 20.68 -5.98
N GLY A 141 -19.45 19.89 -7.07
CA GLY A 141 -18.58 20.10 -8.22
C GLY A 141 -19.16 21.13 -9.20
N ARG A 142 -18.33 22.08 -9.64
CA ARG A 142 -18.69 23.15 -10.57
C ARG A 142 -17.88 23.11 -11.88
N GLY A 143 -17.20 21.98 -12.15
CA GLY A 143 -16.49 21.72 -13.39
C GLY A 143 -15.06 22.19 -13.45
N THR A 144 -14.63 23.15 -12.62
CA THR A 144 -13.25 23.59 -12.48
C THR A 144 -13.05 24.34 -11.17
N LEU A 145 -11.81 24.47 -10.74
CA LEU A 145 -11.43 25.25 -9.56
C LEU A 145 -10.69 26.53 -10.02
N ALA A 146 -10.90 27.64 -9.29
CA ALA A 146 -10.45 28.97 -9.70
C ALA A 146 -8.98 29.23 -9.35
N CYS A 147 -8.51 28.70 -8.21
CA CYS A 147 -7.15 28.87 -7.72
C CYS A 147 -6.24 27.77 -8.24
N SER A 148 -4.93 28.05 -8.28
CA SER A 148 -3.93 27.15 -8.86
C SER A 148 -2.72 26.91 -7.95
N GLU A 149 -2.70 27.52 -6.77
CA GLU A 149 -1.58 27.38 -5.81
C GLU A 149 -2.07 26.82 -4.50
N VAL A 150 -1.35 25.85 -3.96
CA VAL A 150 -1.63 25.22 -2.67
C VAL A 150 -0.35 24.70 -2.02
N SER A 151 -0.30 24.72 -0.69
CA SER A 151 0.80 24.13 0.09
C SER A 151 0.28 23.04 0.99
N LEU A 152 1.05 21.94 1.10
CA LEU A 152 0.79 20.83 2.01
C LEU A 152 2.08 20.39 2.72
N PRO A 153 2.00 19.87 3.95
CA PRO A 153 3.13 19.18 4.55
C PRO A 153 3.55 17.97 3.68
N GLY A 154 4.86 17.79 3.45
CA GLY A 154 5.40 16.64 2.71
C GLY A 154 5.37 15.33 3.51
N ASN A 155 5.22 15.43 4.83
CA ASN A 155 5.15 14.30 5.76
C ASN A 155 3.73 13.72 5.97
N VAL A 156 2.78 14.10 5.10
CA VAL A 156 1.43 13.52 5.09
C VAL A 156 1.32 12.35 4.12
N SER A 157 0.16 11.69 4.12
CA SER A 157 -0.11 10.60 3.17
C SER A 157 0.06 11.07 1.73
N SER A 158 0.89 10.36 0.95
CA SER A 158 1.06 10.61 -0.49
C SER A 158 -0.24 10.54 -1.30
N GLN A 159 -1.29 9.94 -0.74
CA GLN A 159 -2.62 9.93 -1.35
C GLN A 159 -3.24 11.33 -1.49
N TYR A 160 -2.98 12.25 -0.53
CA TYR A 160 -3.44 13.63 -0.61
C TYR A 160 -2.74 14.37 -1.76
N ILE A 161 -1.42 14.23 -1.82
CA ILE A 161 -0.58 14.83 -2.86
C ILE A 161 -1.00 14.29 -4.23
N SER A 162 -1.11 12.97 -4.38
CA SER A 162 -1.55 12.32 -5.62
C SER A 162 -2.93 12.77 -6.08
N ALA A 163 -3.89 12.93 -5.15
CA ALA A 163 -5.24 13.37 -5.46
C ALA A 163 -5.25 14.77 -6.07
N LEU A 164 -4.48 15.70 -5.50
CA LEU A 164 -4.35 17.07 -6.02
C LEU A 164 -3.62 17.12 -7.36
N LEU A 165 -2.53 16.37 -7.51
CA LEU A 165 -1.78 16.33 -8.77
C LEU A 165 -2.66 15.87 -9.93
N MET A 166 -3.41 14.75 -9.75
CA MET A 166 -4.23 14.18 -10.83
C MET A 166 -5.32 15.13 -11.34
N ILE A 167 -5.87 16.00 -10.50
CA ILE A 167 -6.85 17.00 -10.94
C ILE A 167 -6.21 18.27 -11.48
N GLY A 168 -4.90 18.48 -11.25
CA GLY A 168 -4.15 19.67 -11.66
C GLY A 168 -4.37 20.10 -13.12
N PRO A 169 -4.39 19.17 -14.12
CA PRO A 169 -4.66 19.50 -15.51
C PRO A 169 -6.05 20.11 -15.78
N TYR A 170 -6.98 19.99 -14.84
CA TYR A 170 -8.37 20.47 -14.96
C TYR A 170 -8.64 21.75 -14.17
N LEU A 171 -7.65 22.28 -13.44
CA LEU A 171 -7.72 23.60 -12.84
C LEU A 171 -7.48 24.66 -13.94
N ARG A 172 -8.09 25.84 -13.77
CA ARG A 172 -8.05 26.90 -14.79
C ARG A 172 -6.63 27.25 -15.29
N ASN A 173 -5.66 27.33 -14.37
CA ASN A 173 -4.28 27.70 -14.65
C ASN A 173 -3.29 26.57 -14.31
N GLY A 174 -3.77 25.33 -14.23
CA GLY A 174 -2.95 24.22 -13.72
C GLY A 174 -2.79 24.26 -12.21
N LEU A 175 -1.77 23.58 -11.69
CA LEU A 175 -1.51 23.47 -10.26
C LEU A 175 -0.04 23.75 -9.94
N ARG A 176 0.21 24.61 -8.96
CA ARG A 176 1.51 24.77 -8.29
C ARG A 176 1.37 24.26 -6.86
N LEU A 177 1.95 23.09 -6.58
CA LEU A 177 1.88 22.42 -5.29
C LEU A 177 3.22 22.53 -4.58
N THR A 178 3.24 23.25 -3.44
CA THR A 178 4.41 23.34 -2.56
C THR A 178 4.30 22.32 -1.43
N LEU A 179 5.30 21.46 -1.29
CA LEU A 179 5.42 20.53 -0.18
C LEU A 179 6.35 21.12 0.88
N THR A 180 5.81 21.38 2.06
CA THR A 180 6.62 21.79 3.23
C THR A 180 7.10 20.53 3.97
N ASP A 181 8.09 20.68 4.81
CA ASP A 181 8.67 19.58 5.58
C ASP A 181 9.30 18.43 4.74
N LYS A 182 9.81 17.40 5.40
CA LYS A 182 10.41 16.23 4.76
C LYS A 182 9.34 15.47 3.96
N ILE A 183 9.63 15.17 2.70
CA ILE A 183 8.73 14.39 1.83
C ILE A 183 8.90 12.91 2.16
N ILE A 184 7.86 12.29 2.70
CA ILE A 184 7.78 10.85 2.90
C ILE A 184 7.03 10.18 1.74
N SER A 185 7.36 8.91 1.45
CA SER A 185 6.70 8.16 0.37
C SER A 185 6.79 8.82 -1.01
N ARG A 186 7.91 9.49 -1.32
CA ARG A 186 8.19 10.13 -2.62
C ARG A 186 7.95 9.21 -3.82
N PRO A 187 8.27 7.89 -3.81
CA PRO A 187 7.99 7.01 -4.93
C PRO A 187 6.53 6.97 -5.36
N TYR A 188 5.56 7.14 -4.46
CA TYR A 188 4.15 7.21 -4.83
C TYR A 188 3.76 8.52 -5.52
N ILE A 189 4.49 9.61 -5.23
CA ILE A 189 4.34 10.89 -5.94
C ILE A 189 4.90 10.75 -7.35
N GLU A 190 6.10 10.18 -7.48
CA GLU A 190 6.75 9.92 -8.78
C GLU A 190 5.92 8.97 -9.64
N MET A 191 5.35 7.91 -9.05
CA MET A 191 4.42 7.01 -9.73
C MET A 191 3.24 7.79 -10.31
N THR A 192 2.65 8.71 -9.53
CA THR A 192 1.52 9.54 -9.98
C THR A 192 1.94 10.45 -11.13
N MET A 193 3.06 11.17 -11.00
CA MET A 193 3.57 12.06 -12.05
C MET A 193 3.90 11.28 -13.33
N SER A 194 4.49 10.10 -13.19
CA SER A 194 4.83 9.24 -14.34
C SER A 194 3.58 8.75 -15.08
N LEU A 195 2.54 8.35 -14.35
CA LEU A 195 1.24 7.99 -14.95
C LEU A 195 0.60 9.19 -15.64
N MET A 196 0.58 10.36 -15.00
CA MET A 196 0.06 11.58 -15.59
C MET A 196 0.75 11.90 -16.92
N ARG A 197 2.09 11.80 -16.99
CA ARG A 197 2.87 11.99 -18.23
C ARG A 197 2.50 10.96 -19.30
N GLN A 198 2.30 9.70 -18.93
CA GLN A 198 1.89 8.66 -19.88
C GLN A 198 0.53 8.98 -20.51
N PHE A 199 -0.38 9.60 -19.77
CA PHE A 199 -1.66 10.12 -20.29
C PHE A 199 -1.57 11.52 -20.89
N GLY A 200 -0.36 12.06 -21.09
CA GLY A 200 -0.11 13.30 -21.85
C GLY A 200 -0.12 14.59 -21.03
N ALA A 201 -0.23 14.52 -19.70
CA ALA A 201 -0.09 15.72 -18.88
C ALA A 201 1.37 16.18 -18.80
N VAL A 202 1.56 17.48 -18.62
CA VAL A 202 2.85 18.09 -18.34
C VAL A 202 2.93 18.36 -16.85
N VAL A 203 3.80 17.62 -16.16
CA VAL A 203 4.01 17.69 -14.72
C VAL A 203 5.49 17.49 -14.39
N GLU A 204 6.05 18.37 -13.58
CA GLU A 204 7.48 18.37 -13.23
C GLU A 204 7.73 18.95 -11.83
N TRP A 205 8.87 18.60 -11.26
CA TRP A 205 9.38 19.30 -10.11
C TRP A 205 9.97 20.63 -10.57
N GLU A 206 9.64 21.71 -9.88
CA GLU A 206 10.25 23.03 -10.13
C GLU A 206 11.66 23.07 -9.53
N GLY A 207 12.64 23.41 -10.38
CA GLY A 207 14.05 23.31 -10.04
C GLY A 207 14.62 21.92 -10.33
N ASN A 208 15.64 21.87 -11.18
CA ASN A 208 16.29 20.61 -11.56
C ASN A 208 16.87 19.92 -10.33
N ALA A 209 16.42 18.70 -10.07
CA ALA A 209 17.11 17.80 -9.13
C ALA A 209 18.56 17.46 -9.58
N SER A 210 18.93 17.83 -10.84
CA SER A 210 20.27 17.66 -11.42
C SER A 210 21.21 18.86 -11.16
N GLU A 211 20.67 20.02 -10.81
CA GLU A 211 21.45 21.16 -10.33
C GLU A 211 21.16 21.32 -8.84
N GLY A 212 21.98 20.66 -8.02
CA GLY A 212 21.86 20.69 -6.56
C GLY A 212 21.79 22.13 -6.06
N ASN A 213 20.59 22.60 -5.77
CA ASN A 213 20.40 23.80 -4.97
C ASN A 213 20.96 23.51 -3.58
N VAL A 214 22.18 23.92 -3.32
CA VAL A 214 22.83 23.79 -2.02
C VAL A 214 22.27 24.89 -1.12
N CYS A 215 21.30 24.56 -0.28
CA CYS A 215 20.89 25.41 0.83
C CYS A 215 21.69 24.98 2.07
N ASN A 216 22.50 25.86 2.62
CA ASN A 216 23.32 25.62 3.83
C ASN A 216 24.22 24.37 3.78
N GLY A 217 24.80 24.02 2.61
CA GLY A 217 25.74 22.89 2.48
C GLY A 217 25.08 21.52 2.23
N ASN A 218 23.74 21.44 2.19
CA ASN A 218 23.01 20.22 1.85
C ASN A 218 22.28 20.38 0.50
N VAL A 219 22.19 19.30 -0.27
CA VAL A 219 21.38 19.26 -1.50
C VAL A 219 19.92 19.40 -1.10
N CYS A 220 19.30 20.56 -1.45
CA CYS A 220 17.86 20.74 -1.25
C CYS A 220 17.10 19.96 -2.32
N GLU A 221 16.33 18.97 -1.93
CA GLU A 221 15.41 18.32 -2.85
C GLU A 221 14.34 19.32 -3.31
N ALA A 222 13.97 19.28 -4.60
CA ALA A 222 12.85 20.07 -5.12
C ALA A 222 11.56 19.71 -4.35
N ASN A 223 10.89 20.72 -3.84
CA ASN A 223 9.69 20.60 -3.01
C ASN A 223 8.44 21.24 -3.64
N VAL A 224 8.55 21.75 -4.87
CA VAL A 224 7.44 22.32 -5.61
C VAL A 224 7.18 21.50 -6.86
N ILE A 225 5.92 21.11 -7.08
CA ILE A 225 5.47 20.40 -8.27
C ILE A 225 4.56 21.33 -9.07
N VAL A 226 4.85 21.45 -10.37
CA VAL A 226 4.05 22.25 -11.31
C VAL A 226 3.34 21.32 -12.29
N VAL A 227 2.03 21.51 -12.44
CA VAL A 227 1.18 20.80 -13.39
C VAL A 227 0.58 21.82 -14.36
N ALA A 228 0.87 21.71 -15.65
CA ALA A 228 0.28 22.57 -16.66
C ALA A 228 -1.23 22.24 -16.89
N PRO A 229 -2.06 23.21 -17.30
CA PRO A 229 -3.48 23.01 -17.59
C PRO A 229 -3.70 22.28 -18.94
N VAL A 230 -3.04 21.14 -19.11
CA VAL A 230 -3.11 20.29 -20.31
C VAL A 230 -3.87 19.03 -19.96
N LYS A 231 -5.12 18.93 -20.44
CA LYS A 231 -6.00 17.77 -20.18
C LYS A 231 -5.38 16.46 -20.65
N TYR A 232 -5.72 15.38 -19.97
CA TYR A 232 -5.29 14.04 -20.34
C TYR A 232 -5.77 13.64 -21.74
N ALA A 233 -4.93 12.88 -22.44
CA ALA A 233 -5.27 12.25 -23.70
C ALA A 233 -5.92 10.88 -23.48
N VAL A 234 -6.87 10.53 -24.32
CA VAL A 234 -7.44 9.17 -24.37
C VAL A 234 -6.36 8.20 -24.89
N LYS A 235 -5.93 7.27 -24.04
CA LYS A 235 -4.90 6.29 -24.38
C LYS A 235 -5.20 4.91 -23.78
N PRO A 236 -4.87 3.81 -24.46
CA PRO A 236 -4.83 2.50 -23.83
C PRO A 236 -3.74 2.46 -22.77
N PHE A 237 -3.99 1.77 -21.67
CA PHE A 237 -3.03 1.60 -20.60
C PHE A 237 -3.16 0.20 -19.98
N MET A 238 -2.04 -0.51 -19.84
CA MET A 238 -1.94 -1.82 -19.20
C MET A 238 -1.34 -1.68 -17.82
N VAL A 239 -2.06 -2.13 -16.79
CA VAL A 239 -1.58 -2.14 -15.41
C VAL A 239 -0.60 -3.29 -15.20
N GLU A 240 0.58 -3.02 -14.66
CA GLU A 240 1.55 -4.05 -14.30
C GLU A 240 1.16 -4.83 -13.03
N SER A 241 1.77 -6.00 -12.81
CA SER A 241 1.60 -6.77 -11.57
C SER A 241 2.14 -6.03 -10.36
N ASP A 242 1.62 -6.38 -9.18
CA ASP A 242 1.88 -5.66 -7.92
C ASP A 242 3.19 -6.11 -7.27
N TRP A 243 4.17 -5.20 -7.16
CA TRP A 243 5.44 -5.45 -6.49
C TRP A 243 5.32 -5.58 -4.97
N SER A 244 4.30 -4.95 -4.35
CA SER A 244 4.01 -5.22 -2.94
C SER A 244 3.58 -6.68 -2.76
N ALA A 245 2.72 -7.19 -3.65
CA ALA A 245 2.32 -8.60 -3.62
C ALA A 245 3.49 -9.54 -3.91
N ALA A 246 4.42 -9.15 -4.78
CA ALA A 246 5.62 -9.92 -5.07
C ALA A 246 6.48 -10.13 -3.82
N SER A 247 6.54 -9.16 -2.89
CA SER A 247 7.38 -9.22 -1.69
C SER A 247 7.11 -10.47 -0.82
N TYR A 248 5.87 -10.91 -0.72
CA TYR A 248 5.51 -12.12 0.03
C TYR A 248 6.07 -13.40 -0.62
N TRP A 249 6.21 -13.41 -1.94
CA TRP A 249 6.81 -14.53 -2.67
C TRP A 249 8.33 -14.52 -2.60
N TYR A 250 8.95 -13.34 -2.56
CA TYR A 250 10.36 -13.20 -2.19
C TYR A 250 10.63 -13.75 -0.79
N GLU A 251 9.82 -13.34 0.19
CA GLU A 251 9.87 -13.87 1.55
C GLU A 251 9.77 -15.40 1.57
N MET A 252 8.82 -15.97 0.85
CA MET A 252 8.65 -17.43 0.78
C MET A 252 9.85 -18.14 0.20
N VAL A 253 10.49 -17.59 -0.84
CA VAL A 253 11.73 -18.14 -1.41
C VAL A 253 12.87 -18.01 -0.40
N ALA A 254 13.01 -16.86 0.28
CA ALA A 254 14.01 -16.65 1.32
C ALA A 254 13.88 -17.66 2.47
N LEU A 255 12.65 -17.95 2.91
CA LEU A 255 12.36 -18.84 4.03
C LEU A 255 12.26 -20.33 3.64
N SER A 256 12.27 -20.67 2.35
CA SER A 256 12.21 -22.07 1.93
C SER A 256 13.38 -22.89 2.48
N SER A 257 13.12 -24.10 2.94
CA SER A 257 14.15 -25.07 3.31
C SER A 257 14.82 -25.75 2.10
N ASP A 258 14.21 -25.61 0.91
CA ASP A 258 14.76 -26.12 -0.35
C ASP A 258 15.79 -25.13 -0.90
N LYS A 259 17.03 -25.58 -1.05
CA LYS A 259 18.14 -24.76 -1.58
C LYS A 259 17.96 -24.40 -3.06
N ASP A 260 17.21 -25.21 -3.78
CA ASP A 260 16.90 -25.03 -5.21
C ASP A 260 15.54 -24.36 -5.43
N ALA A 261 14.93 -23.82 -4.37
CA ALA A 261 13.64 -23.15 -4.48
C ALA A 261 13.66 -22.08 -5.56
N SER A 262 12.68 -22.14 -6.46
CA SER A 262 12.52 -21.17 -7.54
C SER A 262 11.05 -20.89 -7.81
N LEU A 263 10.74 -19.64 -8.16
CA LEU A 263 9.38 -19.20 -8.41
C LEU A 263 9.34 -18.20 -9.57
N LEU A 264 8.44 -18.44 -10.52
CA LEU A 264 8.22 -17.54 -11.65
C LEU A 264 7.03 -16.61 -11.35
N LEU A 265 7.25 -15.30 -11.48
CA LEU A 265 6.26 -14.24 -11.28
C LEU A 265 6.07 -13.46 -12.59
N PRO A 266 5.08 -13.83 -13.42
CA PRO A 266 4.76 -13.09 -14.64
C PRO A 266 4.21 -11.68 -14.37
N GLY A 267 4.37 -10.78 -15.36
CA GLY A 267 3.76 -9.45 -15.35
C GLY A 267 4.48 -8.39 -14.51
N LEU A 268 5.64 -8.72 -13.94
CA LEU A 268 6.55 -7.77 -13.33
C LEU A 268 7.59 -7.27 -14.34
N PHE A 269 7.86 -5.98 -14.33
CA PHE A 269 8.81 -5.34 -15.26
C PHE A 269 10.05 -4.84 -14.52
N ASP A 270 11.18 -4.82 -15.22
CA ASP A 270 12.45 -4.32 -14.67
C ASP A 270 12.38 -2.83 -14.32
N GLN A 271 11.79 -2.04 -15.24
CA GLN A 271 11.54 -0.61 -15.01
C GLN A 271 10.11 -0.39 -14.52
N SER A 272 9.87 -0.70 -13.26
CA SER A 272 8.57 -0.49 -12.63
C SER A 272 8.40 0.93 -12.12
N LEU A 273 7.17 1.44 -12.19
CA LEU A 273 6.78 2.69 -11.54
C LEU A 273 6.57 2.53 -10.02
N GLN A 274 6.52 1.30 -9.54
CA GLN A 274 6.28 1.00 -8.12
C GLN A 274 7.58 1.10 -7.32
N GLY A 275 7.63 1.95 -6.29
CA GLY A 275 8.78 2.06 -5.39
C GLY A 275 9.14 0.73 -4.72
N ASP A 276 8.12 -0.12 -4.48
CA ASP A 276 8.26 -1.43 -3.87
C ASP A 276 9.10 -2.42 -4.72
N ALA A 277 9.32 -2.13 -6.01
CA ALA A 277 10.26 -2.89 -6.84
C ALA A 277 11.70 -2.86 -6.30
N GLY A 278 12.06 -1.82 -5.55
CA GLY A 278 13.36 -1.73 -4.85
C GLY A 278 13.56 -2.83 -3.79
N GLY A 279 12.49 -3.46 -3.33
CA GLY A 279 12.56 -4.59 -2.38
C GLY A 279 13.40 -5.78 -2.90
N ARG A 280 13.47 -5.97 -4.23
CA ARG A 280 14.31 -7.02 -4.86
C ARG A 280 15.79 -6.90 -4.49
N GLU A 281 16.30 -5.68 -4.33
CA GLU A 281 17.70 -5.43 -3.97
C GLU A 281 17.97 -5.84 -2.53
N VAL A 282 17.03 -5.53 -1.64
CA VAL A 282 17.13 -5.92 -0.23
C VAL A 282 16.95 -7.43 -0.07
N PHE A 283 16.01 -8.05 -0.77
CA PHE A 283 15.85 -9.51 -0.78
C PHE A 283 17.07 -10.24 -1.38
N SER A 284 17.84 -9.59 -2.27
CA SER A 284 19.12 -10.14 -2.71
C SER A 284 20.08 -10.38 -1.53
N LEU A 285 20.12 -9.47 -0.58
CA LEU A 285 20.93 -9.63 0.66
C LEU A 285 20.38 -10.75 1.55
N LEU A 286 19.07 -10.98 1.52
CA LEU A 286 18.34 -11.97 2.32
C LEU A 286 18.22 -13.35 1.64
N GLY A 287 18.99 -13.60 0.60
CA GLY A 287 19.10 -14.92 -0.02
C GLY A 287 18.13 -15.19 -1.16
N VAL A 288 17.72 -14.16 -1.93
CA VAL A 288 16.87 -14.35 -3.13
C VAL A 288 17.46 -13.61 -4.32
N SER A 289 17.81 -14.33 -5.38
CA SER A 289 18.21 -13.73 -6.65
C SER A 289 17.00 -13.47 -7.54
N THR A 290 17.07 -12.37 -8.30
CA THR A 290 16.05 -11.94 -9.26
C THR A 290 16.62 -12.02 -10.68
N SER A 291 15.92 -12.68 -11.58
CA SER A 291 16.29 -12.73 -13.00
C SER A 291 15.09 -12.38 -13.87
N TYR A 292 15.27 -11.48 -14.83
CA TYR A 292 14.24 -11.12 -15.80
C TYR A 292 14.29 -12.09 -16.99
N THR A 293 13.15 -12.66 -17.33
CA THR A 293 12.98 -13.59 -18.45
C THR A 293 11.86 -13.12 -19.36
N SER A 294 11.70 -13.74 -20.53
CA SER A 294 10.55 -13.49 -21.42
C SER A 294 9.20 -13.76 -20.76
N ASP A 295 9.18 -14.65 -19.76
CA ASP A 295 7.95 -15.10 -19.09
C ASP A 295 7.66 -14.36 -17.80
N GLY A 296 8.54 -13.46 -17.36
CA GLY A 296 8.42 -12.68 -16.14
C GLY A 296 9.68 -12.70 -15.28
N VAL A 297 9.53 -12.40 -14.01
CA VAL A 297 10.59 -12.41 -13.01
C VAL A 297 10.74 -13.81 -12.42
N LEU A 298 11.94 -14.38 -12.52
CA LEU A 298 12.30 -15.64 -11.91
C LEU A 298 13.08 -15.40 -10.62
N LEU A 299 12.53 -15.83 -9.49
CA LEU A 299 13.18 -15.85 -8.19
C LEU A 299 13.90 -17.18 -8.00
N ARG A 300 15.09 -17.14 -7.42
CA ARG A 300 15.83 -18.33 -6.97
C ARG A 300 16.44 -18.09 -5.59
N LYS A 301 16.38 -19.12 -4.76
CA LYS A 301 17.07 -19.10 -3.47
C LYS A 301 18.58 -19.07 -3.69
N LYS A 302 19.27 -18.32 -2.85
CA LYS A 302 20.73 -18.29 -2.72
C LYS A 302 21.11 -18.19 -1.24
N GLU A 303 22.37 -18.10 -0.91
CA GLU A 303 22.83 -17.87 0.45
C GLU A 303 22.52 -16.43 0.91
N VAL A 304 22.29 -16.26 2.21
CA VAL A 304 22.13 -14.95 2.83
C VAL A 304 23.50 -14.27 2.90
N GLU A 305 23.59 -13.02 2.44
CA GLU A 305 24.87 -12.32 2.27
C GLU A 305 25.26 -11.44 3.46
N VAL A 306 24.31 -11.16 4.37
CA VAL A 306 24.51 -10.24 5.50
C VAL A 306 24.30 -10.94 6.83
N LYS A 307 24.89 -10.39 7.91
CA LYS A 307 24.73 -10.88 9.28
C LYS A 307 23.74 -10.02 10.09
N GLU A 308 23.45 -8.85 9.59
CA GLU A 308 22.54 -7.85 10.14
C GLU A 308 22.01 -7.01 8.98
N LEU A 309 20.79 -6.51 9.09
CA LEU A 309 20.18 -5.68 8.05
C LEU A 309 19.79 -4.31 8.60
N GLU A 310 20.47 -3.27 8.15
CA GLU A 310 20.08 -1.89 8.36
C GLU A 310 19.41 -1.35 7.09
N TYR A 311 18.20 -0.76 7.22
CA TYR A 311 17.50 -0.22 6.05
C TYR A 311 16.53 0.91 6.40
N ASP A 312 16.48 1.95 5.53
CA ASP A 312 15.52 3.05 5.58
C ASP A 312 14.34 2.79 4.63
N PHE A 313 13.17 2.50 5.21
CA PHE A 313 11.95 2.18 4.48
C PHE A 313 11.15 3.40 3.98
N VAL A 314 11.69 4.62 4.10
CA VAL A 314 10.97 5.84 3.65
C VAL A 314 10.49 5.75 2.19
N LYS A 315 11.22 5.01 1.32
CA LYS A 315 10.87 4.82 -0.10
C LYS A 315 9.91 3.66 -0.35
N MET A 316 9.82 2.67 0.54
CA MET A 316 8.94 1.49 0.39
C MET A 316 8.34 1.04 1.74
N PRO A 317 7.64 1.93 2.45
CA PRO A 317 7.15 1.66 3.81
C PRO A 317 6.16 0.49 3.86
N ASP A 318 5.50 0.21 2.76
CA ASP A 318 4.53 -0.88 2.66
C ASP A 318 5.16 -2.29 2.66
N LEU A 319 6.48 -2.39 2.48
CA LEU A 319 7.22 -3.66 2.58
C LEU A 319 7.79 -3.94 3.97
N ALA A 320 7.81 -2.98 4.87
CA ALA A 320 8.45 -3.11 6.18
C ALA A 320 7.96 -4.35 6.96
N GLN A 321 6.65 -4.66 6.93
CA GLN A 321 6.10 -5.82 7.63
C GLN A 321 6.70 -7.13 7.10
N THR A 322 6.78 -7.27 5.77
CA THR A 322 7.39 -8.44 5.13
C THR A 322 8.84 -8.61 5.56
N PHE A 323 9.63 -7.51 5.55
CA PHE A 323 11.04 -7.58 5.94
C PHE A 323 11.25 -7.85 7.43
N VAL A 324 10.41 -7.30 8.31
CA VAL A 324 10.46 -7.62 9.75
C VAL A 324 10.27 -9.11 9.97
N VAL A 325 9.21 -9.69 9.39
CA VAL A 325 8.94 -11.12 9.56
C VAL A 325 10.05 -11.96 8.91
N THR A 326 10.49 -11.61 7.70
CA THR A 326 11.59 -12.32 7.00
C THR A 326 12.85 -12.35 7.84
N CYS A 327 13.31 -11.21 8.37
CA CYS A 327 14.54 -11.14 9.17
C CYS A 327 14.43 -11.95 10.45
N CYS A 328 13.32 -11.85 11.18
CA CYS A 328 13.09 -12.66 12.38
C CYS A 328 13.10 -14.16 12.05
N MET A 329 12.44 -14.59 10.98
CA MET A 329 12.39 -16.00 10.58
C MET A 329 13.74 -16.53 10.08
N LEU A 330 14.59 -15.68 9.52
CA LEU A 330 16.00 -16.02 9.17
C LEU A 330 16.95 -15.98 10.35
N GLY A 331 16.51 -15.49 11.54
CA GLY A 331 17.39 -15.26 12.69
C GLY A 331 18.39 -14.12 12.47
N LEU A 332 18.03 -13.15 11.64
CA LEU A 332 18.88 -12.03 11.23
C LEU A 332 18.53 -10.77 12.01
N PRO A 333 19.40 -10.22 12.87
CA PRO A 333 19.19 -8.94 13.53
C PRO A 333 18.93 -7.82 12.53
N PHE A 334 18.15 -6.81 12.94
CA PHE A 334 17.88 -5.69 12.06
C PHE A 334 17.65 -4.37 12.79
N HIS A 335 17.89 -3.26 12.08
CA HIS A 335 17.47 -1.91 12.43
C HIS A 335 16.80 -1.22 11.24
N PHE A 336 15.50 -1.01 11.33
CA PHE A 336 14.70 -0.39 10.28
C PHE A 336 14.22 1.00 10.69
N THR A 337 14.44 1.97 9.80
CA THR A 337 14.05 3.38 9.96
C THR A 337 13.06 3.79 8.87
N GLY A 338 12.59 5.05 8.91
CA GLY A 338 11.66 5.57 7.90
C GLY A 338 10.25 5.00 8.00
N LEU A 339 9.82 4.59 9.20
CA LEU A 339 8.56 3.91 9.45
C LEU A 339 7.43 4.85 9.89
N GLU A 340 7.61 6.17 9.87
CA GLU A 340 6.66 7.17 10.38
C GLU A 340 5.24 6.99 9.82
N SER A 341 5.16 6.60 8.54
CA SER A 341 3.87 6.42 7.87
C SER A 341 3.09 5.18 8.32
N LEU A 342 3.72 4.22 8.98
CA LEU A 342 3.10 2.95 9.38
C LEU A 342 2.05 3.11 10.49
N LYS A 343 2.19 4.16 11.30
CA LYS A 343 1.28 4.46 12.41
C LYS A 343 -0.14 4.85 11.98
N ILE A 344 -0.27 5.43 10.79
CA ILE A 344 -1.52 6.02 10.28
C ILE A 344 -2.12 5.26 9.10
N LYS A 345 -1.70 4.01 8.90
CA LYS A 345 -2.23 3.12 7.85
C LYS A 345 -3.56 2.49 8.27
N GLU A 346 -3.82 1.26 7.87
CA GLU A 346 -5.00 0.49 8.24
C GLU A 346 -5.07 0.24 9.76
N THR A 347 -3.92 0.06 10.37
CA THR A 347 -3.71 -0.03 11.82
C THR A 347 -2.40 0.68 12.17
N ASP A 348 -2.09 0.81 13.44
CA ASP A 348 -0.72 1.08 13.87
C ASP A 348 0.10 -0.19 13.65
N ARG A 349 0.81 -0.24 12.50
CA ARG A 349 1.56 -1.41 12.06
C ARG A 349 2.76 -1.72 12.93
N ILE A 350 3.36 -0.69 13.56
CA ILE A 350 4.51 -0.87 14.48
C ILE A 350 4.04 -1.65 15.70
N VAL A 351 2.97 -1.21 16.33
CA VAL A 351 2.37 -1.90 17.50
C VAL A 351 1.90 -3.30 17.13
N ALA A 352 1.24 -3.45 15.96
CA ALA A 352 0.77 -4.75 15.50
C ALA A 352 1.94 -5.75 15.31
N LEU A 353 3.02 -5.33 14.63
CA LEU A 353 4.22 -6.17 14.45
C LEU A 353 4.84 -6.58 15.78
N LYS A 354 5.01 -5.65 16.72
CA LYS A 354 5.54 -5.97 18.05
C LYS A 354 4.70 -7.01 18.77
N ASN A 355 3.38 -6.83 18.78
CA ASN A 355 2.47 -7.74 19.45
C ASN A 355 2.48 -9.14 18.84
N GLU A 356 2.45 -9.23 17.52
CA GLU A 356 2.36 -10.51 16.84
C GLU A 356 3.70 -11.25 16.80
N MET A 357 4.82 -10.53 16.66
CA MET A 357 6.16 -11.14 16.73
C MET A 357 6.48 -11.63 18.14
N ALA A 358 6.02 -10.93 19.19
CA ALA A 358 6.18 -11.38 20.57
C ALA A 358 5.50 -12.74 20.83
N LYS A 359 4.34 -13.04 20.21
CA LYS A 359 3.71 -14.37 20.28
C LYS A 359 4.58 -15.51 19.72
N LEU A 360 5.54 -15.17 18.86
CA LEU A 360 6.49 -16.07 18.23
C LEU A 360 7.86 -16.10 18.93
N GLY A 361 8.01 -15.35 20.05
CA GLY A 361 9.24 -15.25 20.84
C GLY A 361 10.22 -14.18 20.34
N TYR A 362 9.80 -13.27 19.46
CA TYR A 362 10.64 -12.19 18.95
C TYR A 362 10.25 -10.86 19.59
N MET A 363 11.09 -10.34 20.49
CA MET A 363 10.82 -9.10 21.21
C MET A 363 11.39 -7.91 20.44
N LEU A 364 10.53 -7.22 19.69
CA LEU A 364 10.93 -6.05 18.91
C LEU A 364 10.94 -4.79 19.77
N GLU A 365 11.98 -3.97 19.63
CA GLU A 365 12.07 -2.63 20.19
C GLU A 365 11.61 -1.60 19.15
N ASP A 366 10.82 -0.60 19.57
CA ASP A 366 10.55 0.58 18.76
C ASP A 366 11.26 1.81 19.34
N LYS A 367 11.66 2.72 18.44
CA LYS A 367 12.21 4.02 18.84
C LYS A 367 11.45 5.13 18.13
N ASN A 368 10.98 6.08 18.93
CA ASN A 368 10.32 7.31 18.45
C ASN A 368 9.13 7.07 17.51
N ASP A 369 8.45 5.91 17.61
CA ASP A 369 7.34 5.52 16.72
C ASP A 369 7.68 5.50 15.21
N CYS A 370 8.94 5.43 14.85
CA CYS A 370 9.41 5.49 13.45
C CYS A 370 10.55 4.53 13.14
N GLU A 371 11.01 3.76 14.12
CA GLU A 371 12.07 2.76 13.97
C GLU A 371 11.65 1.45 14.62
N LEU A 372 12.09 0.32 14.05
CA LEU A 372 11.96 -1.02 14.64
C LEU A 372 13.32 -1.70 14.65
N LEU A 373 13.63 -2.33 15.77
CA LEU A 373 14.89 -3.05 15.97
C LEU A 373 14.61 -4.43 16.55
N TRP A 374 15.50 -5.36 16.23
CA TRP A 374 15.63 -6.65 16.88
C TRP A 374 17.09 -7.06 16.93
N ASP A 375 17.55 -7.48 18.10
CA ASP A 375 18.95 -7.78 18.40
C ASP A 375 19.38 -9.22 18.06
N GLY A 376 18.46 -10.02 17.52
CA GLY A 376 18.70 -11.43 17.18
C GLY A 376 18.40 -12.41 18.32
N LEU A 377 18.00 -11.93 19.50
CA LEU A 377 17.66 -12.81 20.62
C LEU A 377 16.19 -13.25 20.54
N LYS A 378 15.99 -14.55 20.50
CA LYS A 378 14.67 -15.16 20.47
C LYS A 378 14.38 -15.86 21.79
N GLU A 379 13.21 -15.60 22.37
CA GLU A 379 12.73 -16.34 23.53
C GLU A 379 12.24 -17.74 23.12
N ASP A 380 12.48 -18.72 23.98
CA ASP A 380 12.03 -20.10 23.74
C ASP A 380 10.50 -20.18 23.85
N VAL A 381 9.85 -20.51 22.73
CA VAL A 381 8.45 -20.87 22.67
C VAL A 381 8.38 -22.36 22.39
N SER A 382 7.65 -23.13 23.20
CA SER A 382 7.56 -24.59 23.05
C SER A 382 6.88 -24.98 21.71
N GLY A 383 7.26 -26.13 21.14
CA GLY A 383 6.70 -26.59 19.87
C GLY A 383 5.17 -26.77 19.90
N GLU A 384 4.59 -27.14 21.05
CA GLU A 384 3.13 -27.23 21.24
C GLU A 384 2.45 -25.85 21.28
N GLU A 385 3.16 -24.82 21.76
CA GLU A 385 2.68 -23.44 21.77
C GLU A 385 2.62 -22.86 20.36
N TYR A 386 3.61 -23.14 19.50
CA TYR A 386 3.59 -22.69 18.11
C TYR A 386 2.34 -23.12 17.34
N ASP A 387 1.89 -24.37 17.52
CA ASP A 387 0.68 -24.87 16.85
C ASP A 387 -0.60 -24.14 17.31
N ARG A 388 -0.54 -23.45 18.45
CA ARG A 388 -1.65 -22.66 19.02
C ARG A 388 -1.54 -21.18 18.73
N VAL A 389 -0.37 -20.67 18.31
CA VAL A 389 -0.21 -19.25 18.00
C VAL A 389 -1.15 -18.85 16.86
N ALA A 390 -1.94 -17.84 17.12
CA ALA A 390 -2.84 -17.24 16.15
C ALA A 390 -2.48 -15.75 15.98
N ILE A 391 -2.21 -15.36 14.76
CA ILE A 391 -1.88 -13.99 14.37
C ILE A 391 -3.15 -13.21 14.15
N ASP A 392 -3.29 -12.10 14.84
CA ASP A 392 -4.34 -11.13 14.63
C ASP A 392 -3.97 -10.20 13.48
N THR A 393 -4.90 -9.98 12.57
CA THR A 393 -4.63 -9.19 11.36
C THR A 393 -4.93 -7.70 11.52
N TYR A 394 -5.59 -7.28 12.59
CA TYR A 394 -5.94 -5.87 12.86
C TYR A 394 -6.67 -5.23 11.68
N GLU A 395 -7.44 -6.03 10.92
CA GLU A 395 -8.07 -5.64 9.66
C GLU A 395 -7.07 -5.09 8.60
N ASP A 396 -5.82 -5.50 8.70
CA ASP A 396 -4.76 -5.14 7.76
C ASP A 396 -4.33 -6.39 6.97
N HIS A 397 -4.52 -6.32 5.65
CA HIS A 397 -4.19 -7.39 4.72
C HIS A 397 -2.69 -7.74 4.73
N ARG A 398 -1.81 -6.74 4.99
CA ARG A 398 -0.36 -6.97 5.01
C ARG A 398 0.07 -7.80 6.21
N MET A 399 -0.62 -7.67 7.36
CA MET A 399 -0.37 -8.54 8.52
C MET A 399 -0.68 -10.00 8.17
N ALA A 400 -1.83 -10.26 7.53
CA ALA A 400 -2.18 -11.62 7.11
C ALA A 400 -1.14 -12.23 6.17
N MET A 401 -0.70 -11.45 5.17
CA MET A 401 0.16 -11.95 4.10
C MET A 401 1.64 -12.08 4.51
N ALA A 402 2.15 -11.18 5.33
CA ALA A 402 3.51 -11.26 5.84
C ALA A 402 3.71 -12.35 6.89
N PHE A 403 2.67 -12.72 7.66
CA PHE A 403 2.81 -13.79 8.66
C PHE A 403 2.50 -15.20 8.11
N ALA A 404 1.80 -15.34 6.99
CA ALA A 404 1.54 -16.66 6.41
C ALA A 404 2.81 -17.45 6.06
N PRO A 405 3.90 -16.84 5.54
CA PRO A 405 5.17 -17.51 5.26
C PRO A 405 5.88 -18.11 6.49
N VAL A 406 5.54 -17.67 7.71
CA VAL A 406 6.05 -18.28 8.97
C VAL A 406 5.84 -19.80 8.99
N ALA A 407 4.79 -20.29 8.33
CA ALA A 407 4.53 -21.71 8.20
C ALA A 407 5.67 -22.49 7.52
N LEU A 408 6.49 -21.85 6.69
CA LEU A 408 7.64 -22.48 6.03
C LEU A 408 8.75 -22.86 7.04
N VAL A 409 8.89 -22.08 8.11
CA VAL A 409 9.90 -22.28 9.16
C VAL A 409 9.33 -23.10 10.32
N ASN A 410 8.13 -22.77 10.79
CA ASN A 410 7.53 -23.36 11.99
C ASN A 410 6.62 -24.56 11.68
N GLY A 411 6.45 -24.94 10.39
CA GLY A 411 5.56 -26.02 9.95
C GLY A 411 4.08 -25.61 9.90
N SER A 412 3.63 -24.73 10.78
CA SER A 412 2.26 -24.19 10.74
C SER A 412 2.15 -22.84 11.42
N ILE A 413 1.10 -22.07 11.07
CA ILE A 413 0.66 -20.83 11.69
C ILE A 413 -0.86 -20.67 11.54
N ARG A 414 -1.51 -19.96 12.45
CA ARG A 414 -2.94 -19.61 12.35
C ARG A 414 -3.08 -18.12 12.08
N ILE A 415 -4.02 -17.76 11.21
CA ILE A 415 -4.31 -16.36 10.85
C ILE A 415 -5.79 -16.08 11.15
N ASN A 416 -6.04 -15.13 12.02
CA ASN A 416 -7.37 -14.61 12.33
C ASN A 416 -7.83 -13.62 11.25
N ASN A 417 -9.13 -13.59 10.95
CA ASN A 417 -9.73 -12.72 9.92
C ASN A 417 -9.00 -12.79 8.58
N PRO A 418 -8.77 -13.97 7.99
CA PRO A 418 -7.97 -14.14 6.79
C PRO A 418 -8.55 -13.46 5.54
N HIS A 419 -9.83 -13.07 5.54
CA HIS A 419 -10.50 -12.41 4.44
C HIS A 419 -9.96 -10.99 4.15
N VAL A 420 -9.25 -10.38 5.09
CA VAL A 420 -8.67 -9.03 4.91
C VAL A 420 -7.74 -8.93 3.69
N VAL A 421 -7.25 -10.05 3.16
CA VAL A 421 -6.39 -10.06 1.96
C VAL A 421 -7.12 -9.57 0.71
N SER A 422 -8.47 -9.65 0.67
CA SER A 422 -9.28 -9.18 -0.46
C SER A 422 -9.05 -7.70 -0.80
N LYS A 423 -8.61 -6.94 0.19
CA LYS A 423 -8.29 -5.51 0.05
C LYS A 423 -7.17 -5.21 -0.96
N SER A 424 -6.26 -6.16 -1.24
CA SER A 424 -5.17 -5.97 -2.20
C SER A 424 -4.78 -7.23 -2.95
N TYR A 425 -5.06 -8.43 -2.42
CA TYR A 425 -4.68 -9.69 -3.03
C TYR A 425 -5.74 -10.77 -2.78
N PRO A 426 -6.92 -10.69 -3.43
CA PRO A 426 -8.05 -11.59 -3.16
C PRO A 426 -7.71 -13.08 -3.27
N ARG A 427 -6.84 -13.45 -4.22
CA ARG A 427 -6.47 -14.84 -4.51
C ARG A 427 -5.24 -15.34 -3.73
N TYR A 428 -4.79 -14.63 -2.69
CA TYR A 428 -3.58 -14.97 -1.95
C TYR A 428 -3.59 -16.40 -1.39
N TRP A 429 -4.68 -16.78 -0.74
CA TRP A 429 -4.80 -18.12 -0.14
C TRP A 429 -4.84 -19.24 -1.18
N GLU A 430 -5.45 -19.00 -2.34
CA GLU A 430 -5.46 -19.93 -3.46
C GLU A 430 -4.06 -20.10 -4.05
N ASN A 431 -3.35 -18.99 -4.20
CA ASN A 431 -1.98 -19.01 -4.72
C ASN A 431 -1.01 -19.73 -3.78
N LEU A 432 -1.20 -19.64 -2.45
CA LEU A 432 -0.44 -20.48 -1.50
C LEU A 432 -0.63 -21.98 -1.78
N GLN A 433 -1.86 -22.39 -2.04
CA GLN A 433 -2.14 -23.80 -2.35
C GLN A 433 -1.49 -24.26 -3.66
N GLN A 434 -1.35 -23.37 -4.66
CA GLN A 434 -0.68 -23.68 -5.92
C GLN A 434 0.80 -24.02 -5.75
N VAL A 435 1.46 -23.46 -4.75
CA VAL A 435 2.88 -23.74 -4.44
C VAL A 435 3.06 -24.81 -3.35
N GLY A 436 2.02 -25.55 -3.01
CA GLY A 436 2.08 -26.68 -2.08
C GLY A 436 1.93 -26.33 -0.60
N ILE A 437 1.51 -25.11 -0.27
CA ILE A 437 1.20 -24.69 1.10
C ILE A 437 -0.27 -24.96 1.37
N SER A 438 -0.57 -25.74 2.40
CA SER A 438 -1.95 -26.08 2.75
C SER A 438 -2.65 -24.96 3.52
N VAL A 439 -3.83 -24.58 3.08
CA VAL A 439 -4.71 -23.60 3.74
C VAL A 439 -5.96 -24.34 4.23
N ILE A 440 -6.09 -24.49 5.54
CA ILE A 440 -7.20 -25.19 6.21
C ILE A 440 -8.12 -24.12 6.81
N LYS A 441 -9.35 -24.10 6.34
CA LYS A 441 -10.40 -23.16 6.74
C LYS A 441 -11.12 -23.62 8.00
#